data_ba621d0db41f43fea034f33a3d3f3073
#
_entry.id   ba621d0db41f43fea034f33a3d3f3073
#
_cell.length_a   1.000
_cell.length_b   1.000
_cell.length_c   1.000
_cell.angle_alpha   90.00
_cell.angle_beta   90.00
_cell.angle_gamma   90.00
#
_symmetry.space_group_name_H-M   'P 1'
#
loop_
_entity.id
_entity.type
_entity.pdbx_description
1 polymer ?
#
loop_
_entity_poly.entity_id
_entity_poly.type
_entity_poly.pdbx_seq_one_letter_code
_entity_poly.pdbx_strand_id
1 'polypeptide(L)'
;MMKKEENPSELVWNQAELLDRVDHDQELLRELLTIFRTDFPRTIHSLEAAVAGGDLKNSASLSHAVKGMLSNLGGRRAAAAAARLEESASAGDKASLKGGLDALELEAASLLPELDAYMTEVRR
;
A
#
# COMPACT_ATOMS: atom_id res chain seq x y z
N MET A 1 25.96 21.60 0.79
CA MET A 1 25.66 20.21 1.09
C MET A 1 24.87 19.58 -0.03
N MET A 2 25.33 18.48 -0.51
CA MET A 2 24.64 17.79 -1.59
C MET A 2 23.37 17.13 -1.09
N LYS A 3 22.29 17.37 -1.78
CA LYS A 3 21.05 16.68 -1.50
C LYS A 3 21.21 15.21 -1.86
N LYS A 4 20.89 14.34 -0.92
CA LYS A 4 20.93 12.92 -1.16
C LYS A 4 19.84 12.55 -2.17
N GLU A 5 20.22 11.84 -3.23
CA GLU A 5 19.23 11.30 -4.15
C GLU A 5 18.40 10.24 -3.46
N GLU A 6 17.09 10.38 -3.56
CA GLU A 6 16.20 9.37 -3.01
C GLU A 6 16.18 8.14 -3.91
N ASN A 7 16.34 6.99 -3.31
CA ASN A 7 16.13 5.72 -3.98
C ASN A 7 14.63 5.59 -4.25
N PRO A 8 14.20 5.25 -5.49
CA PRO A 8 12.78 5.05 -5.77
C PRO A 8 12.05 4.14 -4.78
N SER A 9 12.75 3.12 -4.24
CA SER A 9 12.16 2.22 -3.26
C SER A 9 11.94 2.86 -1.89
N GLU A 10 12.56 4.02 -1.62
CA GLU A 10 12.42 4.75 -0.37
C GLU A 10 11.33 5.82 -0.44
N LEU A 11 10.80 6.09 -1.62
CA LEU A 11 9.71 7.05 -1.77
C LEU A 11 8.43 6.50 -1.16
N VAL A 12 7.69 7.36 -0.49
CA VAL A 12 6.35 7.01 0.01
C VAL A 12 5.47 6.65 -1.17
N TRP A 13 5.53 7.45 -2.23
CA TRP A 13 4.77 7.22 -3.46
C TRP A 13 5.62 7.53 -4.68
N ASN A 14 5.78 6.55 -5.55
CA ASN A 14 6.46 6.73 -6.82
C ASN A 14 5.44 7.02 -7.91
N GLN A 15 5.06 8.30 -8.02
CA GLN A 15 4.08 8.76 -8.99
C GLN A 15 4.51 8.49 -10.42
N ALA A 16 5.79 8.66 -10.72
CA ALA A 16 6.32 8.44 -12.07
C ALA A 16 6.12 6.99 -12.50
N GLU A 17 6.31 6.04 -11.59
CA GLU A 17 6.08 4.63 -11.89
C GLU A 17 4.63 4.36 -12.27
N LEU A 18 3.71 4.97 -11.54
CA LEU A 18 2.28 4.81 -11.84
C LEU A 18 1.92 5.44 -13.18
N LEU A 19 2.42 6.64 -13.45
CA LEU A 19 2.18 7.31 -14.73
C LEU A 19 2.69 6.47 -15.91
N ASP A 20 3.88 5.90 -15.78
CA ASP A 20 4.43 5.03 -16.82
C ASP A 20 3.55 3.79 -17.03
N ARG A 21 3.05 3.23 -15.95
CA ARG A 21 2.23 2.01 -15.99
C ARG A 21 0.91 2.21 -16.75
N VAL A 22 0.37 3.43 -16.70
CA VAL A 22 -0.87 3.77 -17.40
C VAL A 22 -0.62 4.57 -18.69
N ASP A 23 0.63 4.57 -19.18
CA ASP A 23 1.04 5.28 -20.39
C ASP A 23 0.66 6.77 -20.35
N HIS A 24 0.76 7.40 -19.18
CA HIS A 24 0.42 8.80 -18.95
C HIS A 24 -1.04 9.15 -19.26
N ASP A 25 -1.92 8.15 -19.26
CA ASP A 25 -3.36 8.34 -19.43
C ASP A 25 -3.97 8.83 -18.13
N GLN A 26 -4.26 10.12 -18.08
CA GLN A 26 -4.77 10.78 -16.86
C GLN A 26 -6.14 10.26 -16.43
N GLU A 27 -6.98 9.89 -17.39
CA GLU A 27 -8.30 9.37 -17.10
C GLU A 27 -8.20 8.00 -16.44
N LEU A 28 -7.37 7.12 -17.01
CA LEU A 28 -7.13 5.80 -16.45
C LEU A 28 -6.51 5.90 -15.05
N LEU A 29 -5.56 6.82 -14.88
CA LEU A 29 -4.93 7.05 -13.58
C LEU A 29 -5.98 7.42 -12.53
N ARG A 30 -6.89 8.32 -12.88
CA ARG A 30 -7.95 8.75 -11.96
C ARG A 30 -8.87 7.60 -11.59
N GLU A 31 -9.22 6.75 -12.57
CA GLU A 31 -10.04 5.57 -12.32
C GLU A 31 -9.36 4.61 -11.35
N LEU A 32 -8.08 4.35 -11.56
CA LEU A 32 -7.31 3.44 -10.68
C LEU A 32 -7.25 3.98 -9.25
N LEU A 33 -7.01 5.27 -9.09
CA LEU A 33 -6.98 5.89 -7.76
C LEU A 33 -8.33 5.83 -7.08
N THR A 34 -9.41 6.02 -7.85
CA THR A 34 -10.77 5.93 -7.32
C THR A 34 -11.08 4.53 -6.83
N ILE A 35 -10.72 3.52 -7.61
CA ILE A 35 -10.90 2.12 -7.23
C ILE A 35 -10.10 1.80 -5.96
N PHE A 36 -8.85 2.24 -5.91
CA PHE A 36 -8.00 2.03 -4.74
C PHE A 36 -8.62 2.65 -3.48
N ARG A 37 -9.13 3.86 -3.58
CA ARG A 37 -9.73 4.55 -2.44
C ARG A 37 -10.98 3.85 -1.90
N THR A 38 -11.66 3.09 -2.76
CA THR A 38 -12.82 2.31 -2.35
C THR A 38 -12.41 0.96 -1.78
N ASP A 39 -11.51 0.26 -2.47
CA ASP A 39 -11.17 -1.13 -2.13
C ASP A 39 -10.16 -1.25 -1.00
N PHE A 40 -9.22 -0.31 -0.91
CA PHE A 40 -8.16 -0.39 0.09
C PHE A 40 -8.68 -0.37 1.53
N PRO A 41 -9.58 0.57 1.92
CA PRO A 41 -10.11 0.57 3.28
C PRO A 41 -10.86 -0.71 3.63
N ARG A 42 -11.60 -1.28 2.68
CA ARG A 42 -12.32 -2.53 2.90
C ARG A 42 -11.37 -3.69 3.17
N THR A 43 -10.32 -3.77 2.36
CA THR A 43 -9.34 -4.85 2.50
C THR A 43 -8.55 -4.69 3.79
N ILE A 44 -8.17 -3.47 4.16
CA ILE A 44 -7.48 -3.19 5.42
C ILE A 44 -8.38 -3.58 6.61
N HIS A 45 -9.67 -3.25 6.54
CA HIS A 45 -10.60 -3.61 7.61
C HIS A 45 -10.67 -5.13 7.81
N SER A 46 -10.75 -5.88 6.71
CA SER A 46 -10.75 -7.34 6.77
C SER A 46 -9.41 -7.88 7.31
N LEU A 47 -8.31 -7.25 6.93
CA LEU A 47 -6.99 -7.63 7.42
C LEU A 47 -6.85 -7.37 8.92
N GLU A 48 -7.35 -6.24 9.40
CA GLU A 48 -7.35 -5.93 10.84
C GLU A 48 -8.09 -7.01 11.63
N ALA A 49 -9.24 -7.45 11.13
CA ALA A 49 -10.02 -8.49 11.77
C ALA A 49 -9.27 -9.83 11.78
N ALA A 50 -8.64 -10.20 10.66
CA ALA A 50 -7.88 -11.43 10.57
C ALA A 50 -6.70 -11.44 11.54
N VAL A 51 -5.96 -10.32 11.61
CA VAL A 51 -4.82 -10.18 12.52
C VAL A 51 -5.28 -10.26 13.98
N ALA A 52 -6.36 -9.53 14.31
CA ALA A 52 -6.91 -9.55 15.67
C ALA A 52 -7.34 -10.95 16.12
N GLY A 53 -7.85 -11.75 15.18
CA GLY A 53 -8.27 -13.12 15.46
C GLY A 53 -7.15 -14.15 15.38
N GLY A 54 -5.92 -13.73 15.04
CA GLY A 54 -4.82 -14.66 14.87
C GLY A 54 -5.00 -15.60 13.69
N ASP A 55 -5.77 -15.19 12.70
CA ASP A 55 -6.08 -15.99 11.51
C ASP A 55 -4.94 -15.88 10.50
N LEU A 56 -4.01 -16.80 10.59
CA LEU A 56 -2.80 -16.79 9.77
C LEU A 56 -3.09 -16.87 8.28
N LYS A 57 -4.00 -17.74 7.90
CA LYS A 57 -4.33 -17.97 6.49
C LYS A 57 -4.92 -16.72 5.85
N ASN A 58 -5.92 -16.11 6.48
CA ASN A 58 -6.54 -14.92 5.97
C ASN A 58 -5.62 -13.70 6.08
N SER A 59 -4.81 -13.63 7.14
CA SER A 59 -3.80 -12.57 7.25
C SER A 59 -2.82 -12.63 6.09
N ALA A 60 -2.37 -13.82 5.69
CA ALA A 60 -1.47 -13.98 4.56
C ALA A 60 -2.14 -13.59 3.24
N SER A 61 -3.35 -14.10 2.99
CA SER A 61 -4.09 -13.80 1.76
C SER A 61 -4.39 -12.31 1.61
N LEU A 62 -4.85 -11.68 2.67
CA LEU A 62 -5.22 -10.26 2.64
C LEU A 62 -4.00 -9.36 2.54
N SER A 63 -2.91 -9.73 3.21
CA SER A 63 -1.64 -8.99 3.08
C SER A 63 -1.11 -9.07 1.66
N HIS A 64 -1.25 -10.23 1.01
CA HIS A 64 -0.86 -10.39 -0.38
C HIS A 64 -1.68 -9.46 -1.29
N ALA A 65 -2.99 -9.42 -1.09
CA ALA A 65 -3.88 -8.55 -1.86
C ALA A 65 -3.51 -7.08 -1.67
N VAL A 66 -3.27 -6.65 -0.42
CA VAL A 66 -2.87 -5.29 -0.09
C VAL A 66 -1.53 -4.95 -0.76
N LYS A 67 -0.58 -5.87 -0.70
CA LYS A 67 0.72 -5.69 -1.36
C LYS A 67 0.55 -5.43 -2.86
N GLY A 68 -0.32 -6.19 -3.51
CA GLY A 68 -0.62 -6.02 -4.93
C GLY A 68 -1.20 -4.65 -5.24
N MET A 69 -2.19 -4.22 -4.45
CA MET A 69 -2.80 -2.90 -4.62
C MET A 69 -1.78 -1.78 -4.51
N LEU A 70 -0.93 -1.84 -3.49
CA LEU A 70 0.07 -0.82 -3.21
C LEU A 70 1.17 -0.81 -4.25
N SER A 71 1.63 -1.99 -4.68
CA SER A 71 2.65 -2.10 -5.73
C SER A 71 2.17 -1.52 -7.04
N ASN A 72 0.91 -1.76 -7.39
CA ASN A 72 0.33 -1.24 -8.64
C ASN A 72 0.27 0.28 -8.66
N LEU A 73 0.17 0.92 -7.51
CA LEU A 73 0.15 2.37 -7.41
C LEU A 73 1.53 3.00 -7.32
N GLY A 74 2.57 2.22 -7.09
CA GLY A 74 3.90 2.76 -6.82
C GLY A 74 4.12 3.11 -5.36
N GLY A 75 3.27 2.61 -4.45
CA GLY A 75 3.43 2.79 -3.01
C GLY A 75 4.38 1.75 -2.45
N ARG A 76 5.65 1.83 -2.80
CA ARG A 76 6.64 0.79 -2.51
C ARG A 76 6.90 0.56 -1.04
N ARG A 77 6.95 1.62 -0.23
CA ARG A 77 7.19 1.49 1.21
C ARG A 77 6.05 0.74 1.89
N ALA A 78 4.83 1.12 1.58
CA ALA A 78 3.65 0.45 2.12
C ALA A 78 3.56 -0.99 1.58
N ALA A 79 3.86 -1.20 0.30
CA ALA A 79 3.89 -2.54 -0.30
C ALA A 79 4.91 -3.44 0.40
N ALA A 80 6.09 -2.91 0.73
CA ALA A 80 7.12 -3.66 1.44
C ALA A 80 6.65 -4.04 2.84
N ALA A 81 5.93 -3.16 3.52
CA ALA A 81 5.35 -3.46 4.83
C ALA A 81 4.31 -4.58 4.74
N ALA A 82 3.47 -4.55 3.69
CA ALA A 82 2.49 -5.61 3.45
C ALA A 82 3.18 -6.95 3.15
N ALA A 83 4.29 -6.92 2.40
CA ALA A 83 5.07 -8.13 2.10
C ALA A 83 5.63 -8.76 3.38
N ARG A 84 6.14 -7.94 4.30
CA ARG A 84 6.66 -8.44 5.58
C ARG A 84 5.55 -9.06 6.43
N LEU A 85 4.37 -8.45 6.43
CA LEU A 85 3.23 -9.02 7.14
C LEU A 85 2.81 -10.36 6.52
N GLU A 86 2.79 -10.44 5.21
CA GLU A 86 2.50 -11.68 4.50
C GLU A 86 3.50 -12.78 4.88
N GLU A 87 4.78 -12.45 4.93
CA GLU A 87 5.82 -13.39 5.32
C GLU A 87 5.61 -13.92 6.73
N SER A 88 5.32 -13.03 7.69
CA SER A 88 5.05 -13.42 9.07
C SER A 88 3.87 -14.37 9.16
N ALA A 89 2.79 -14.06 8.47
CA ALA A 89 1.59 -14.89 8.48
C ALA A 89 1.86 -16.26 7.84
N SER A 90 2.57 -16.28 6.72
CA SER A 90 2.91 -17.53 6.02
C SER A 90 3.86 -18.41 6.82
N ALA A 91 4.71 -17.80 7.65
CA ALA A 91 5.62 -18.53 8.53
C ALA A 91 4.96 -19.01 9.83
N GLY A 92 3.70 -18.67 10.04
CA GLY A 92 2.99 -19.05 11.26
C GLY A 92 3.35 -18.21 12.49
N ASP A 93 3.94 -17.05 12.26
CA ASP A 93 4.42 -16.16 13.33
C ASP A 93 3.31 -15.20 13.79
N LYS A 94 2.41 -15.72 14.62
CA LYS A 94 1.29 -14.92 15.14
C LYS A 94 1.76 -13.73 15.95
N ALA A 95 2.86 -13.86 16.67
CA ALA A 95 3.36 -12.80 17.54
C ALA A 95 3.75 -11.54 16.75
N SER A 96 4.15 -11.70 15.50
CA SER A 96 4.58 -10.58 14.64
C SER A 96 3.45 -9.93 13.85
N LEU A 97 2.24 -10.50 13.85
CA LEU A 97 1.14 -9.99 13.03
C LEU A 97 0.75 -8.55 13.39
N LYS A 98 0.58 -8.28 14.68
CA LYS A 98 0.15 -6.95 15.14
C LYS A 98 1.17 -5.88 14.77
N GLY A 99 2.43 -6.13 15.04
CA GLY A 99 3.50 -5.19 14.70
C GLY A 99 3.62 -4.97 13.19
N GLY A 100 3.46 -6.04 12.42
CA GLY A 100 3.47 -5.95 10.96
C GLY A 100 2.31 -5.13 10.41
N LEU A 101 1.13 -5.32 10.98
CA LEU A 101 -0.05 -4.53 10.60
C LEU A 101 0.13 -3.06 10.96
N ASP A 102 0.64 -2.77 12.17
CA ASP A 102 0.90 -1.40 12.60
C ASP A 102 1.88 -0.71 11.66
N ALA A 103 2.94 -1.40 11.23
CA ALA A 103 3.91 -0.86 10.30
C ALA A 103 3.27 -0.55 8.94
N LEU A 104 2.43 -1.46 8.44
CA LEU A 104 1.70 -1.27 7.18
C LEU A 104 0.78 -0.05 7.27
N GLU A 105 0.02 0.06 8.35
CA GLU A 105 -0.91 1.17 8.54
C GLU A 105 -0.19 2.51 8.65
N LEU A 106 0.98 2.52 9.27
CA LEU A 106 1.80 3.72 9.36
C LEU A 106 2.27 4.18 7.97
N GLU A 107 2.74 3.25 7.15
CA GLU A 107 3.16 3.58 5.79
C GLU A 107 1.98 4.02 4.92
N ALA A 108 0.83 3.38 5.07
CA ALA A 108 -0.38 3.78 4.36
C ALA A 108 -0.82 5.19 4.76
N ALA A 109 -0.70 5.53 6.04
CA ALA A 109 -1.04 6.86 6.54
C ALA A 109 -0.16 7.95 5.91
N SER A 110 1.07 7.61 5.53
CA SER A 110 1.95 8.53 4.81
C SER A 110 1.61 8.63 3.32
N LEU A 111 1.13 7.54 2.74
CA LEU A 111 0.82 7.47 1.31
C LEU A 111 -0.50 8.15 0.93
N LEU A 112 -1.55 7.91 1.71
CA LEU A 112 -2.90 8.35 1.35
C LEU A 112 -3.02 9.86 1.12
N PRO A 113 -2.41 10.73 1.94
CA PRO A 113 -2.47 12.17 1.68
C PRO A 113 -1.83 12.58 0.36
N GLU A 114 -0.77 11.89 -0.07
CA GLU A 114 -0.13 12.20 -1.35
C GLU A 114 -1.03 11.84 -2.52
N LEU A 115 -1.73 10.72 -2.43
CA LEU A 115 -2.71 10.33 -3.45
C LEU A 115 -3.86 11.33 -3.50
N ASP A 116 -4.36 11.77 -2.34
CA ASP A 116 -5.45 12.72 -2.26
C ASP A 116 -5.08 14.06 -2.84
N ALA A 117 -3.87 14.54 -2.54
CA ALA A 117 -3.36 15.80 -3.08
C ALA A 117 -3.28 15.75 -4.60
N TYR A 118 -2.81 14.64 -5.14
CA TYR A 118 -2.71 14.45 -6.59
C TYR A 118 -4.08 14.42 -7.24
N MET A 119 -5.05 13.71 -6.65
CA MET A 119 -6.40 13.64 -7.18
C MET A 119 -7.07 15.01 -7.20
N THR A 120 -6.85 15.81 -6.17
CA THR A 120 -7.38 17.18 -6.10
C THR A 120 -6.77 18.05 -7.20
N GLU A 121 -5.48 17.92 -7.43
CA GLU A 121 -4.77 18.66 -8.46
C GLU A 121 -5.27 18.31 -9.86
N VAL A 122 -5.47 17.03 -10.14
CA VAL A 122 -5.93 16.56 -11.45
C VAL A 122 -7.35 16.98 -11.79
N ARG A 123 -8.17 17.26 -10.78
CA ARG A 123 -9.56 17.69 -10.99
C ARG A 123 -9.73 19.12 -11.44
N ARG A 124 -8.68 19.93 -11.35
CA ARG A 124 -8.74 21.35 -11.74
C ARG A 124 -8.80 21.53 -13.24
#